data_8b1abd1f111dca14b02b224928a9354b
#
_entry.id   8b1abd1f111dca14b02b224928a9354b
#
_cell.length_a   1.000
_cell.length_b   1.000
_cell.length_c   1.000
_cell.angle_alpha   90.00
_cell.angle_beta   90.00
_cell.angle_gamma   90.00
#
_symmetry.space_group_name_H-M   'P 1'
#
loop_
_entity.id
_entity.type
_entity.pdbx_description
1 polymer ?
#
loop_
_entity_poly.entity_id
_entity_poly.type
_entity_poly.pdbx_seq_one_letter_code
_entity_poly.pdbx_strand_id
1 'polypeptide(L)'
;MEKIKSKFEIFRQKTNTIIYGTNTASGRLFDLVLLGIILISVLIVMLETVAGFDTKYHAQLIVLEWIITIFFTLEYLLRIISIKKPIKYIFSFYGIIDLIATLPMYLSFFLVGASILTVVRALRLLRLFKILKHPKFSSQSIHLKEALIASRGKILIFIYFMIISSILIGSIMYVVEGKESGFTSIPTSIYWTIVTLTTVGYGDISPITPLGQFIASLVMIMGYGVIAVPTGIVTAEFSKNNAKNSAPDKLNLCASCGTEGHEYNAKFCYHCGAELKK
;
A
#
# COMPACT_ATOMS: atom_id res chain seq x y z
N MET A 1 31.42 35.41 -6.58
CA MET A 1 30.19 36.20 -6.44
C MET A 1 29.11 35.29 -5.81
N GLU A 2 29.03 35.23 -4.50
CA GLU A 2 27.92 34.55 -3.78
C GLU A 2 26.65 35.37 -4.00
N LYS A 3 25.73 34.86 -4.79
CA LYS A 3 24.39 35.45 -4.91
C LYS A 3 23.76 35.44 -3.52
N ILE A 4 23.50 36.62 -2.95
CA ILE A 4 22.68 36.78 -1.74
C ILE A 4 21.34 36.11 -2.04
N LYS A 5 21.13 34.93 -1.44
CA LYS A 5 19.88 34.22 -1.58
C LYS A 5 18.77 35.07 -0.98
N SER A 6 17.67 35.28 -1.70
CA SER A 6 16.54 36.03 -1.17
C SER A 6 16.01 35.37 0.11
N LYS A 7 15.43 36.12 1.05
CA LYS A 7 14.83 35.59 2.28
C LYS A 7 13.83 34.44 1.97
N PHE A 8 13.15 34.53 0.84
CA PHE A 8 12.23 33.49 0.35
C PHE A 8 12.97 32.19 -0.04
N GLU A 9 14.12 32.28 -0.68
CA GLU A 9 14.91 31.08 -1.03
C GLU A 9 15.45 30.37 0.20
N ILE A 10 15.87 31.13 1.21
CA ILE A 10 16.31 30.57 2.51
C ILE A 10 15.15 29.88 3.23
N PHE A 11 13.97 30.50 3.26
CA PHE A 11 12.76 29.90 3.83
C PHE A 11 12.40 28.62 3.08
N ARG A 12 12.37 28.64 1.75
CA ARG A 12 12.07 27.47 0.91
C ARG A 12 13.04 26.32 1.15
N GLN A 13 14.33 26.60 1.29
CA GLN A 13 15.33 25.58 1.57
C GLN A 13 15.16 24.97 2.98
N LYS A 14 14.93 25.80 4.01
CA LYS A 14 14.66 25.31 5.37
C LYS A 14 13.42 24.41 5.40
N THR A 15 12.32 24.86 4.81
CA THR A 15 11.07 24.10 4.74
C THR A 15 11.26 22.79 3.98
N ASN A 16 12.00 22.83 2.87
CA ASN A 16 12.33 21.62 2.11
C ASN A 16 13.15 20.63 2.94
N THR A 17 14.13 21.09 3.70
CA THR A 17 14.95 20.24 4.60
C THR A 17 14.14 19.62 5.72
N ILE A 18 13.13 20.31 6.25
CA ILE A 18 12.25 19.76 7.30
C ILE A 18 11.25 18.75 6.72
N ILE A 19 10.63 19.08 5.59
CA ILE A 19 9.55 18.28 5.02
C ILE A 19 10.05 17.04 4.25
N TYR A 20 11.24 17.13 3.62
CA TYR A 20 11.81 16.06 2.80
C TYR A 20 13.12 15.49 3.35
N GLY A 21 13.68 16.10 4.41
CA GLY A 21 14.96 15.70 5.00
C GLY A 21 14.81 14.53 5.95
N THR A 22 14.90 13.31 5.45
CA THR A 22 14.77 12.07 6.22
C THR A 22 15.90 11.82 7.23
N ASN A 23 17.06 12.44 7.00
CA ASN A 23 18.28 12.25 7.81
C ASN A 23 18.43 13.29 8.92
N THR A 24 17.58 14.31 8.97
CA THR A 24 17.62 15.36 9.99
C THR A 24 16.74 15.01 11.19
N ALA A 25 17.13 15.42 12.40
CA ALA A 25 16.30 15.22 13.59
C ALA A 25 14.94 15.92 13.48
N SER A 26 14.92 17.13 12.89
CA SER A 26 13.69 17.90 12.64
C SER A 26 12.77 17.21 11.60
N GLY A 27 13.31 16.63 10.54
CA GLY A 27 12.52 15.89 9.55
C GLY A 27 11.91 14.63 10.13
N ARG A 28 12.68 13.86 10.92
CA ARG A 28 12.15 12.66 11.61
C ARG A 28 11.05 13.01 12.60
N LEU A 29 11.20 14.10 13.36
CA LEU A 29 10.17 14.57 14.28
C LEU A 29 8.91 15.00 13.51
N PHE A 30 9.07 15.73 12.42
CA PHE A 30 7.96 16.13 11.55
C PHE A 30 7.17 14.92 11.02
N ASP A 31 7.86 13.92 10.49
CA ASP A 31 7.24 12.68 9.99
C ASP A 31 6.49 11.92 11.09
N LEU A 32 7.05 11.89 12.30
CA LEU A 32 6.45 11.20 13.45
C LEU A 32 5.20 11.92 13.94
N VAL A 33 5.25 13.25 14.04
CA VAL A 33 4.10 14.10 14.39
C VAL A 33 3.01 13.97 13.32
N LEU A 34 3.38 14.02 12.04
CA LEU A 34 2.46 13.85 10.92
C LEU A 34 1.75 12.49 11.01
N LEU A 35 2.50 11.41 11.25
CA LEU A 35 1.95 10.06 11.43
C LEU A 35 0.98 10.02 12.62
N GLY A 36 1.34 10.61 13.77
CA GLY A 36 0.48 10.69 14.94
C GLY A 36 -0.83 11.41 14.65
N ILE A 37 -0.78 12.56 13.97
CA ILE A 37 -1.98 13.32 13.58
C ILE A 37 -2.86 12.53 12.60
N ILE A 38 -2.27 11.79 11.65
CA ILE A 38 -3.04 10.92 10.75
C ILE A 38 -3.79 9.85 11.56
N LEU A 39 -3.12 9.16 12.47
CA LEU A 39 -3.75 8.11 13.28
C LEU A 39 -4.86 8.66 14.19
N ILE A 40 -4.62 9.80 14.84
CA ILE A 40 -5.64 10.50 15.64
C ILE A 40 -6.84 10.87 14.78
N SER A 41 -6.61 11.39 13.56
CA SER A 41 -7.70 11.77 12.67
C SER A 41 -8.58 10.60 12.24
N VAL A 42 -7.97 9.44 12.01
CA VAL A 42 -8.70 8.21 11.68
C VAL A 42 -9.54 7.75 12.88
N LEU A 43 -8.95 7.80 14.08
CA LEU A 43 -9.64 7.43 15.31
C LEU A 43 -10.85 8.34 15.55
N ILE A 44 -10.75 9.66 15.28
CA ILE A 44 -11.87 10.60 15.38
C ILE A 44 -12.98 10.21 14.42
N VAL A 45 -12.68 9.92 13.15
CA VAL A 45 -13.69 9.49 12.17
C VAL A 45 -14.35 8.17 12.59
N MET A 46 -13.59 7.23 13.17
CA MET A 46 -14.17 6.01 13.71
C MET A 46 -15.12 6.29 14.88
N LEU A 47 -14.75 7.17 15.80
CA LEU A 47 -15.59 7.56 16.93
C LEU A 47 -16.87 8.28 16.49
N GLU A 48 -16.81 9.09 15.41
CA GLU A 48 -18.02 9.70 14.80
C GLU A 48 -19.04 8.68 14.29
N THR A 49 -18.63 7.44 13.98
CA THR A 49 -19.56 6.38 13.55
C THR A 49 -20.29 5.70 14.71
N VAL A 50 -19.84 5.90 15.95
CA VAL A 50 -20.46 5.30 17.15
C VAL A 50 -21.58 6.23 17.65
N ALA A 51 -22.83 5.84 17.42
CA ALA A 51 -24.01 6.68 17.67
C ALA A 51 -24.04 7.30 19.09
N GLY A 52 -23.75 6.53 20.14
CA GLY A 52 -23.74 7.04 21.52
C GLY A 52 -22.60 8.03 21.81
N PHE A 53 -21.51 7.95 21.08
CA PHE A 53 -20.37 8.84 21.23
C PHE A 53 -20.55 10.12 20.41
N ASP A 54 -21.03 10.00 19.18
CA ASP A 54 -21.30 11.14 18.30
C ASP A 54 -22.37 12.07 18.94
N THR A 55 -23.47 11.54 19.44
CA THR A 55 -24.50 12.39 20.08
C THR A 55 -23.99 13.19 21.26
N LYS A 56 -23.02 12.68 22.03
CA LYS A 56 -22.48 13.34 23.22
C LYS A 56 -21.37 14.36 22.89
N TYR A 57 -20.52 14.05 21.90
CA TYR A 57 -19.29 14.80 21.64
C TYR A 57 -19.21 15.41 20.23
N HIS A 58 -20.33 15.47 19.51
CA HIS A 58 -20.39 15.90 18.11
C HIS A 58 -19.66 17.25 17.82
N ALA A 59 -19.94 18.25 18.65
CA ALA A 59 -19.33 19.57 18.49
C ALA A 59 -17.79 19.54 18.67
N GLN A 60 -17.30 18.76 19.64
CA GLN A 60 -15.87 18.63 19.91
C GLN A 60 -15.17 17.86 18.78
N LEU A 61 -15.80 16.80 18.27
CA LEU A 61 -15.27 16.00 17.16
C LEU A 61 -15.14 16.85 15.89
N ILE A 62 -16.15 17.63 15.54
CA ILE A 62 -16.10 18.55 14.40
C ILE A 62 -14.99 19.58 14.54
N VAL A 63 -14.82 20.20 15.72
CA VAL A 63 -13.76 21.17 15.95
C VAL A 63 -12.39 20.53 15.78
N LEU A 64 -12.16 19.35 16.33
CA LEU A 64 -10.91 18.59 16.16
C LEU A 64 -10.66 18.25 14.69
N GLU A 65 -11.69 17.83 13.95
CA GLU A 65 -11.60 17.55 12.52
C GLU A 65 -11.19 18.79 11.71
N TRP A 66 -11.74 19.97 12.04
CA TRP A 66 -11.33 21.22 11.41
C TRP A 66 -9.88 21.59 11.71
N ILE A 67 -9.44 21.44 12.96
CA ILE A 67 -8.04 21.70 13.36
C ILE A 67 -7.09 20.82 12.56
N ILE A 68 -7.39 19.52 12.46
CA ILE A 68 -6.58 18.56 11.72
C ILE A 68 -6.60 18.87 10.22
N THR A 69 -7.76 19.22 9.66
CA THR A 69 -7.87 19.57 8.24
C THR A 69 -7.09 20.82 7.88
N ILE A 70 -7.15 21.84 8.73
CA ILE A 70 -6.33 23.06 8.57
C ILE A 70 -4.85 22.72 8.65
N PHE A 71 -4.44 21.89 9.60
CA PHE A 71 -3.06 21.41 9.69
C PHE A 71 -2.60 20.72 8.40
N PHE A 72 -3.38 19.79 7.85
CA PHE A 72 -3.05 19.11 6.58
C PHE A 72 -3.06 20.06 5.39
N THR A 73 -3.94 21.05 5.39
CA THR A 73 -3.97 22.09 4.35
C THR A 73 -2.69 22.93 4.37
N LEU A 74 -2.28 23.37 5.55
CA LEU A 74 -1.03 24.12 5.73
C LEU A 74 0.19 23.27 5.32
N GLU A 75 0.21 22.01 5.72
CA GLU A 75 1.24 21.05 5.32
C GLU A 75 1.33 20.91 3.81
N TYR A 76 0.19 20.74 3.12
CA TYR A 76 0.12 20.66 1.66
C TYR A 76 0.61 21.95 0.98
N LEU A 77 0.19 23.11 1.46
CA LEU A 77 0.66 24.40 0.94
C LEU A 77 2.17 24.59 1.13
N LEU A 78 2.71 24.24 2.30
CA LEU A 78 4.15 24.30 2.56
C LEU A 78 4.92 23.37 1.64
N ARG A 79 4.41 22.20 1.30
CA ARG A 79 5.00 21.28 0.32
C ARG A 79 5.04 21.89 -1.08
N ILE A 80 3.93 22.49 -1.53
CA ILE A 80 3.86 23.17 -2.82
C ILE A 80 4.90 24.29 -2.92
N ILE A 81 5.01 25.12 -1.89
CA ILE A 81 5.94 26.25 -1.83
C ILE A 81 7.41 25.76 -1.79
N SER A 82 7.68 24.64 -1.14
CA SER A 82 9.05 24.10 -0.98
C SER A 82 9.64 23.54 -2.27
N ILE A 83 8.83 23.17 -3.26
CA ILE A 83 9.27 22.51 -4.49
C ILE A 83 9.52 23.53 -5.59
N LYS A 84 10.57 23.29 -6.41
CA LYS A 84 10.90 24.14 -7.56
C LYS A 84 9.88 24.08 -8.70
N LYS A 85 9.12 22.98 -8.83
CA LYS A 85 8.10 22.76 -9.87
C LYS A 85 6.76 22.36 -9.21
N PRO A 86 5.99 23.34 -8.69
CA PRO A 86 4.78 23.08 -7.91
C PRO A 86 3.70 22.32 -8.72
N ILE A 87 3.49 22.68 -9.99
CA ILE A 87 2.50 22.03 -10.85
C ILE A 87 2.80 20.52 -11.00
N LYS A 88 4.08 20.17 -11.21
CA LYS A 88 4.45 18.75 -11.31
C LYS A 88 4.18 17.96 -10.01
N TYR A 89 4.27 18.63 -8.86
CA TYR A 89 3.94 18.00 -7.59
C TYR A 89 2.43 17.82 -7.41
N ILE A 90 1.62 18.82 -7.72
CA ILE A 90 0.15 18.77 -7.60
C ILE A 90 -0.42 17.58 -8.38
N PHE A 91 0.08 17.34 -9.60
CA PHE A 91 -0.33 16.20 -10.44
C PHE A 91 0.47 14.92 -10.17
N SER A 92 1.36 14.90 -9.19
CA SER A 92 2.05 13.67 -8.79
C SER A 92 1.15 12.81 -7.91
N PHE A 93 1.42 11.50 -7.87
CA PHE A 93 0.72 10.57 -6.98
C PHE A 93 0.61 11.07 -5.53
N TYR A 94 1.71 11.58 -4.98
CA TYR A 94 1.74 12.10 -3.62
C TYR A 94 1.01 13.45 -3.46
N GLY A 95 1.03 14.30 -4.48
CA GLY A 95 0.28 15.56 -4.47
C GLY A 95 -1.22 15.34 -4.52
N ILE A 96 -1.67 14.37 -5.33
CA ILE A 96 -3.09 13.96 -5.40
C ILE A 96 -3.55 13.37 -4.07
N ILE A 97 -2.74 12.53 -3.41
CA ILE A 97 -3.05 12.01 -2.07
C ILE A 97 -3.25 13.14 -1.06
N ASP A 98 -2.39 14.17 -1.07
CA ASP A 98 -2.55 15.31 -0.14
C ASP A 98 -3.84 16.08 -0.40
N LEU A 99 -4.15 16.32 -1.67
CA LEU A 99 -5.37 17.01 -2.06
C LEU A 99 -6.61 16.21 -1.61
N ILE A 100 -6.68 14.92 -1.96
CA ILE A 100 -7.80 14.04 -1.62
C ILE A 100 -7.97 13.91 -0.11
N ALA A 101 -6.88 13.93 0.67
CA ALA A 101 -6.93 13.85 2.12
C ALA A 101 -7.56 15.08 2.80
N THR A 102 -7.51 16.24 2.15
CA THR A 102 -8.04 17.51 2.69
C THR A 102 -9.42 17.85 2.12
N LEU A 103 -9.69 17.48 0.88
CA LEU A 103 -10.87 17.85 0.12
C LEU A 103 -12.22 17.49 0.79
N PRO A 104 -12.41 16.29 1.40
CA PRO A 104 -13.73 15.89 1.91
C PRO A 104 -14.31 16.84 2.94
N MET A 105 -13.49 17.42 3.83
CA MET A 105 -13.99 18.35 4.84
C MET A 105 -14.52 19.65 4.22
N TYR A 106 -13.86 20.14 3.18
CA TYR A 106 -14.33 21.33 2.44
C TYR A 106 -15.57 21.01 1.60
N LEU A 107 -15.62 19.81 1.00
CA LEU A 107 -16.80 19.36 0.26
C LEU A 107 -18.05 19.27 1.15
N SER A 108 -17.91 18.86 2.41
CA SER A 108 -19.04 18.78 3.33
C SER A 108 -19.74 20.12 3.57
N PHE A 109 -19.05 21.22 3.31
CA PHE A 109 -19.61 22.57 3.43
C PHE A 109 -20.50 22.96 2.25
N PHE A 110 -20.21 22.43 1.06
CA PHE A 110 -20.95 22.73 -0.16
C PHE A 110 -22.06 21.72 -0.47
N LEU A 111 -21.94 20.50 0.05
CA LEU A 111 -22.86 19.42 -0.25
C LEU A 111 -23.90 19.29 0.87
N VAL A 112 -25.18 19.47 0.51
CA VAL A 112 -26.30 19.36 1.43
C VAL A 112 -27.02 18.02 1.17
N GLY A 113 -27.24 17.23 2.23
CA GLY A 113 -27.96 15.96 2.15
C GLY A 113 -27.37 14.90 3.08
N ALA A 114 -28.19 14.25 3.90
CA ALA A 114 -27.73 13.31 4.93
C ALA A 114 -26.92 12.14 4.35
N SER A 115 -27.34 11.55 3.23
CA SER A 115 -26.65 10.43 2.58
C SER A 115 -25.28 10.86 2.03
N ILE A 116 -25.19 12.05 1.44
CA ILE A 116 -23.95 12.59 0.89
C ILE A 116 -22.95 12.90 2.00
N LEU A 117 -23.42 13.47 3.11
CA LEU A 117 -22.58 13.76 4.28
C LEU A 117 -21.97 12.49 4.88
N THR A 118 -22.70 11.38 4.90
CA THR A 118 -22.18 10.09 5.35
C THR A 118 -21.05 9.59 4.44
N VAL A 119 -21.20 9.69 3.12
CA VAL A 119 -20.14 9.33 2.17
C VAL A 119 -18.92 10.23 2.33
N VAL A 120 -19.12 11.55 2.42
CA VAL A 120 -18.03 12.51 2.62
C VAL A 120 -17.28 12.25 3.94
N ARG A 121 -18.01 11.86 5.00
CA ARG A 121 -17.39 11.44 6.28
C ARG A 121 -16.49 10.23 6.07
N ALA A 122 -16.96 9.19 5.37
CA ALA A 122 -16.15 8.01 5.06
C ALA A 122 -14.93 8.36 4.19
N LEU A 123 -15.06 9.28 3.23
CA LEU A 123 -13.93 9.73 2.41
C LEU A 123 -12.81 10.42 3.20
N ARG A 124 -13.07 10.91 4.41
CA ARG A 124 -12.01 11.45 5.29
C ARG A 124 -10.96 10.39 5.65
N LEU A 125 -11.32 9.09 5.63
CA LEU A 125 -10.36 8.00 5.84
C LEU A 125 -9.28 7.93 4.75
N LEU A 126 -9.48 8.56 3.58
CA LEU A 126 -8.46 8.62 2.52
C LEU A 126 -7.17 9.33 2.97
N ARG A 127 -7.23 10.11 4.08
CA ARG A 127 -6.02 10.69 4.70
C ARG A 127 -5.02 9.62 5.20
N LEU A 128 -5.44 8.37 5.41
CA LEU A 128 -4.55 7.24 5.68
C LEU A 128 -3.48 7.05 4.60
N PHE A 129 -3.80 7.33 3.34
CA PHE A 129 -2.82 7.22 2.25
C PHE A 129 -1.62 8.16 2.42
N LYS A 130 -1.72 9.19 3.25
CA LYS A 130 -0.55 10.03 3.59
C LYS A 130 0.57 9.24 4.28
N ILE A 131 0.27 8.10 4.92
CA ILE A 131 1.26 7.20 5.52
C ILE A 131 2.24 6.66 4.46
N LEU A 132 1.77 6.45 3.22
CA LEU A 132 2.62 5.96 2.12
C LEU A 132 3.78 6.90 1.77
N LYS A 133 3.74 8.15 2.22
CA LYS A 133 4.82 9.11 2.04
C LYS A 133 5.97 8.95 3.01
N HIS A 134 5.75 8.21 4.10
CA HIS A 134 6.79 8.03 5.11
C HIS A 134 8.01 7.34 4.46
N PRO A 135 9.23 7.87 4.64
CA PRO A 135 10.43 7.41 3.92
C PRO A 135 10.73 5.93 4.07
N LYS A 136 10.45 5.37 5.26
CA LYS A 136 10.62 3.94 5.53
C LYS A 136 9.71 3.07 4.66
N PHE A 137 8.48 3.52 4.38
CA PHE A 137 7.57 2.79 3.48
C PHE A 137 8.02 2.93 2.02
N SER A 138 8.49 4.11 1.61
CA SER A 138 8.90 4.37 0.24
C SER A 138 10.12 3.53 -0.17
N SER A 139 11.13 3.39 0.68
CA SER A 139 12.33 2.59 0.37
C SER A 139 12.04 1.09 0.31
N GLN A 140 11.25 0.57 1.24
CA GLN A 140 10.86 -0.85 1.28
C GLN A 140 9.91 -1.22 0.14
N SER A 141 9.04 -0.29 -0.27
CA SER A 141 8.08 -0.52 -1.36
C SER A 141 8.75 -0.66 -2.73
N ILE A 142 9.95 -0.12 -2.93
CA ILE A 142 10.68 -0.25 -4.21
C ILE A 142 11.01 -1.73 -4.47
N HIS A 143 11.58 -2.44 -3.51
CA HIS A 143 11.93 -3.87 -3.67
C HIS A 143 10.69 -4.74 -3.86
N LEU A 144 9.59 -4.44 -3.13
CA LEU A 144 8.32 -5.13 -3.33
C LEU A 144 7.76 -4.88 -4.73
N LYS A 145 7.78 -3.63 -5.19
CA LYS A 145 7.33 -3.25 -6.53
C LYS A 145 8.13 -3.95 -7.62
N GLU A 146 9.45 -3.99 -7.50
CA GLU A 146 10.33 -4.70 -8.45
C GLU A 146 10.00 -6.19 -8.51
N ALA A 147 9.84 -6.86 -7.37
CA ALA A 147 9.45 -8.25 -7.31
C ALA A 147 8.07 -8.52 -7.93
N LEU A 148 7.09 -7.66 -7.65
CA LEU A 148 5.75 -7.76 -8.24
C LEU A 148 5.75 -7.55 -9.75
N ILE A 149 6.51 -6.56 -10.24
CA ILE A 149 6.65 -6.31 -11.68
C ILE A 149 7.33 -7.50 -12.37
N ALA A 150 8.37 -8.06 -11.78
CA ALA A 150 9.06 -9.23 -12.31
C ALA A 150 8.15 -10.48 -12.34
N SER A 151 7.25 -10.59 -11.35
CA SER A 151 6.32 -11.72 -11.23
C SER A 151 4.97 -11.52 -11.95
N ARG A 152 4.70 -10.33 -12.51
CA ARG A 152 3.38 -9.94 -13.03
C ARG A 152 2.76 -10.95 -14.00
N GLY A 153 3.56 -11.50 -14.91
CA GLY A 153 3.07 -12.48 -15.89
C GLY A 153 2.58 -13.77 -15.23
N LYS A 154 3.34 -14.30 -14.27
CA LYS A 154 2.99 -15.50 -13.52
C LYS A 154 1.74 -15.28 -12.66
N ILE A 155 1.67 -14.11 -11.98
CA ILE A 155 0.51 -13.72 -11.16
C ILE A 155 -0.74 -13.59 -12.04
N LEU A 156 -0.63 -12.98 -13.22
CA LEU A 156 -1.75 -12.78 -14.13
C LEU A 156 -2.31 -14.11 -14.66
N ILE A 157 -1.44 -15.04 -15.04
CA ILE A 157 -1.84 -16.41 -15.45
C ILE A 157 -2.57 -17.10 -14.29
N PHE A 158 -2.05 -16.98 -13.08
CA PHE A 158 -2.70 -17.55 -11.89
C PHE A 158 -4.09 -16.93 -11.63
N ILE A 159 -4.25 -15.62 -11.77
CA ILE A 159 -5.54 -14.94 -11.62
C ILE A 159 -6.54 -15.44 -12.67
N TYR A 160 -6.11 -15.57 -13.92
CA TYR A 160 -6.97 -16.13 -14.98
C TYR A 160 -7.40 -17.56 -14.66
N PHE A 161 -6.46 -18.40 -14.22
CA PHE A 161 -6.78 -19.76 -13.79
C PHE A 161 -7.83 -19.76 -12.67
N MET A 162 -7.68 -18.89 -11.68
CA MET A 162 -8.62 -18.76 -10.55
C MET A 162 -10.02 -18.32 -11.00
N ILE A 163 -10.10 -17.33 -11.89
CA ILE A 163 -11.39 -16.86 -12.43
C ILE A 163 -12.10 -17.96 -13.20
N ILE A 164 -11.38 -18.62 -14.11
CA ILE A 164 -11.95 -19.71 -14.92
C ILE A 164 -12.40 -20.87 -14.03
N SER A 165 -11.57 -21.29 -13.08
CA SER A 165 -11.92 -22.36 -12.13
C SER A 165 -13.14 -21.99 -11.29
N SER A 166 -13.23 -20.75 -10.82
CA SER A 166 -14.39 -20.28 -10.04
C SER A 166 -15.68 -20.29 -10.86
N ILE A 167 -15.62 -19.91 -12.13
CA ILE A 167 -16.78 -19.95 -13.04
C ILE A 167 -17.21 -21.41 -13.29
N LEU A 168 -16.27 -22.29 -13.59
CA LEU A 168 -16.56 -23.71 -13.86
C LEU A 168 -17.14 -24.41 -12.65
N ILE A 169 -16.48 -24.30 -11.49
CA ILE A 169 -16.92 -24.93 -10.24
C ILE A 169 -18.27 -24.34 -9.80
N GLY A 170 -18.43 -23.02 -9.86
CA GLY A 170 -19.68 -22.35 -9.53
C GLY A 170 -20.84 -22.80 -10.42
N SER A 171 -20.59 -22.98 -11.72
CA SER A 171 -21.60 -23.51 -12.65
C SER A 171 -21.98 -24.96 -12.35
N ILE A 172 -21.01 -25.81 -11.99
CA ILE A 172 -21.26 -27.18 -11.55
C ILE A 172 -22.10 -27.20 -10.27
N MET A 173 -21.72 -26.41 -9.28
CA MET A 173 -22.45 -26.34 -8.00
C MET A 173 -23.86 -25.83 -8.17
N TYR A 174 -24.11 -24.86 -9.06
CA TYR A 174 -25.45 -24.41 -9.42
C TYR A 174 -26.35 -25.55 -9.95
N VAL A 175 -25.79 -26.45 -10.77
CA VAL A 175 -26.53 -27.58 -11.32
C VAL A 175 -26.74 -28.69 -10.30
N VAL A 176 -25.73 -28.98 -9.47
CA VAL A 176 -25.75 -30.08 -8.50
C VAL A 176 -26.62 -29.76 -7.28
N GLU A 177 -26.51 -28.55 -6.71
CA GLU A 177 -27.16 -28.17 -5.46
C GLU A 177 -28.54 -27.54 -5.66
N GLY A 178 -28.72 -26.72 -6.68
CA GLY A 178 -29.99 -26.06 -6.97
C GLY A 178 -30.37 -24.96 -5.98
N LYS A 179 -31.63 -24.50 -6.08
CA LYS A 179 -32.08 -23.31 -5.36
C LYS A 179 -32.32 -23.51 -3.86
N GLU A 180 -32.63 -24.73 -3.44
CA GLU A 180 -32.99 -25.04 -2.04
C GLU A 180 -31.80 -24.91 -1.08
N SER A 181 -30.60 -25.13 -1.57
CA SER A 181 -29.33 -24.99 -0.83
C SER A 181 -28.69 -23.59 -0.90
N GLY A 182 -29.41 -22.62 -1.47
CA GLY A 182 -28.90 -21.26 -1.61
C GLY A 182 -28.14 -20.99 -2.91
N PHE A 183 -27.90 -22.00 -3.76
CA PHE A 183 -27.26 -21.85 -5.07
C PHE A 183 -28.29 -21.38 -6.12
N THR A 184 -28.85 -20.19 -5.89
CA THR A 184 -30.01 -19.66 -6.63
C THR A 184 -29.69 -19.24 -8.06
N SER A 185 -28.43 -18.94 -8.35
CA SER A 185 -27.94 -18.51 -9.68
C SER A 185 -26.46 -18.84 -9.85
N ILE A 186 -26.00 -18.88 -11.14
CA ILE A 186 -24.57 -19.07 -11.42
C ILE A 186 -23.69 -18.00 -10.73
N PRO A 187 -23.99 -16.69 -10.78
CA PRO A 187 -23.21 -15.68 -10.04
C PRO A 187 -23.13 -15.95 -8.53
N THR A 188 -24.24 -16.36 -7.91
CA THR A 188 -24.27 -16.70 -6.48
C THR A 188 -23.39 -17.93 -6.18
N SER A 189 -23.39 -18.92 -7.06
CA SER A 189 -22.53 -20.12 -6.95
C SER A 189 -21.05 -19.80 -7.17
N ILE A 190 -20.73 -18.87 -8.09
CA ILE A 190 -19.36 -18.34 -8.26
C ILE A 190 -18.90 -17.61 -7.01
N TYR A 191 -19.76 -16.78 -6.41
CA TYR A 191 -19.47 -16.12 -5.13
C TYR A 191 -19.10 -17.15 -4.05
N TRP A 192 -19.91 -18.20 -3.87
CA TRP A 192 -19.61 -19.29 -2.92
C TRP A 192 -18.26 -19.94 -3.24
N THR A 193 -17.98 -20.22 -4.51
CA THR A 193 -16.72 -20.84 -4.93
C THR A 193 -15.52 -19.95 -4.58
N ILE A 194 -15.61 -18.65 -4.84
CA ILE A 194 -14.55 -17.70 -4.50
C ILE A 194 -14.34 -17.66 -2.97
N VAL A 195 -15.42 -17.56 -2.20
CA VAL A 195 -15.38 -17.52 -0.71
C VAL A 195 -14.74 -18.81 -0.16
N THR A 196 -15.02 -19.95 -0.77
CA THR A 196 -14.47 -21.26 -0.37
C THR A 196 -13.00 -21.42 -0.79
N LEU A 197 -12.64 -21.11 -2.04
CA LEU A 197 -11.26 -21.17 -2.54
C LEU A 197 -10.32 -20.21 -1.82
N THR A 198 -10.80 -19.04 -1.43
CA THR A 198 -10.03 -18.08 -0.65
C THR A 198 -10.00 -18.40 0.85
N THR A 199 -10.60 -19.52 1.26
CA THR A 199 -10.67 -19.98 2.66
C THR A 199 -11.37 -19.03 3.63
N VAL A 200 -12.24 -18.11 3.13
CA VAL A 200 -13.02 -17.19 3.95
C VAL A 200 -14.16 -17.93 4.66
N GLY A 201 -15.00 -18.66 3.90
CA GLY A 201 -16.02 -19.54 4.44
C GLY A 201 -17.09 -18.86 5.28
N TYR A 202 -17.81 -17.87 4.75
CA TYR A 202 -18.88 -17.17 5.52
C TYR A 202 -19.98 -18.10 6.03
N GLY A 203 -20.24 -19.23 5.35
CA GLY A 203 -21.26 -20.18 5.77
C GLY A 203 -22.71 -19.76 5.44
N ASP A 204 -22.88 -18.68 4.72
CA ASP A 204 -24.18 -18.17 4.25
C ASP A 204 -24.80 -19.06 3.16
N ILE A 205 -23.96 -19.75 2.38
CA ILE A 205 -24.32 -20.75 1.41
C ILE A 205 -23.44 -21.97 1.64
N SER A 206 -24.03 -23.16 1.67
CA SER A 206 -23.30 -24.41 1.86
C SER A 206 -23.98 -25.57 1.11
N PRO A 207 -23.21 -26.52 0.52
CA PRO A 207 -23.79 -27.66 -0.16
C PRO A 207 -24.45 -28.62 0.83
N ILE A 208 -25.66 -29.07 0.49
CA ILE A 208 -26.45 -30.02 1.27
C ILE A 208 -26.51 -31.41 0.65
N THR A 209 -26.26 -31.52 -0.68
CA THR A 209 -26.26 -32.83 -1.35
C THR A 209 -24.93 -33.56 -1.12
N PRO A 210 -24.93 -34.90 -1.03
CA PRO A 210 -23.68 -35.66 -0.87
C PRO A 210 -22.66 -35.40 -1.98
N LEU A 211 -23.14 -35.24 -3.23
CA LEU A 211 -22.28 -34.93 -4.37
C LEU A 211 -21.68 -33.52 -4.28
N GLY A 212 -22.50 -32.53 -3.91
CA GLY A 212 -22.01 -31.17 -3.71
C GLY A 212 -21.02 -31.08 -2.57
N GLN A 213 -21.23 -31.78 -1.46
CA GLN A 213 -20.31 -31.86 -0.33
C GLN A 213 -18.98 -32.51 -0.74
N PHE A 214 -19.00 -33.53 -1.59
CA PHE A 214 -17.80 -34.16 -2.14
C PHE A 214 -17.01 -33.14 -3.01
N ILE A 215 -17.71 -32.45 -3.92
CA ILE A 215 -17.09 -31.39 -4.76
C ILE A 215 -16.53 -30.28 -3.87
N ALA A 216 -17.28 -29.83 -2.87
CA ALA A 216 -16.82 -28.81 -1.93
C ALA A 216 -15.54 -29.20 -1.19
N SER A 217 -15.42 -30.48 -0.80
CA SER A 217 -14.20 -30.99 -0.15
C SER A 217 -12.98 -30.87 -1.06
N LEU A 218 -13.13 -31.18 -2.36
CA LEU A 218 -12.05 -31.00 -3.35
C LEU A 218 -11.69 -29.52 -3.54
N VAL A 219 -12.70 -28.65 -3.59
CA VAL A 219 -12.51 -27.20 -3.71
C VAL A 219 -11.77 -26.63 -2.49
N MET A 220 -12.10 -27.10 -1.30
CA MET A 220 -11.41 -26.70 -0.06
C MET A 220 -9.93 -27.12 -0.06
N ILE A 221 -9.61 -28.32 -0.54
CA ILE A 221 -8.22 -28.77 -0.69
C ILE A 221 -7.48 -27.90 -1.71
N MET A 222 -8.11 -27.57 -2.83
CA MET A 222 -7.54 -26.67 -3.84
C MET A 222 -7.28 -25.25 -3.27
N GLY A 223 -8.11 -24.79 -2.32
CA GLY A 223 -8.00 -23.51 -1.66
C GLY A 223 -6.62 -23.26 -1.00
N TYR A 224 -5.98 -24.29 -0.47
CA TYR A 224 -4.60 -24.17 0.05
C TYR A 224 -3.60 -23.78 -1.04
N GLY A 225 -3.76 -24.30 -2.27
CA GLY A 225 -2.94 -23.92 -3.42
C GLY A 225 -3.11 -22.47 -3.83
N VAL A 226 -4.30 -21.91 -3.63
CA VAL A 226 -4.64 -20.51 -3.96
C VAL A 226 -3.80 -19.51 -3.19
N ILE A 227 -3.46 -19.80 -1.94
CA ILE A 227 -2.59 -18.96 -1.11
C ILE A 227 -1.12 -19.27 -1.38
N ALA A 228 -0.77 -20.55 -1.51
CA ALA A 228 0.61 -21.00 -1.63
C ALA A 228 1.28 -20.55 -2.95
N VAL A 229 0.58 -20.60 -4.07
CA VAL A 229 1.16 -20.33 -5.39
C VAL A 229 1.60 -18.86 -5.55
N PRO A 230 0.76 -17.84 -5.31
CA PRO A 230 1.21 -16.43 -5.38
C PRO A 230 2.32 -16.10 -4.39
N THR A 231 2.22 -16.61 -3.17
CA THR A 231 3.24 -16.42 -2.15
C THR A 231 4.58 -17.02 -2.60
N GLY A 232 4.56 -18.24 -3.12
CA GLY A 232 5.74 -18.92 -3.67
C GLY A 232 6.37 -18.18 -4.85
N ILE A 233 5.55 -17.67 -5.77
CA ILE A 233 6.01 -16.89 -6.94
C ILE A 233 6.75 -15.62 -6.49
N VAL A 234 6.16 -14.86 -5.55
CA VAL A 234 6.76 -13.60 -5.06
C VAL A 234 8.01 -13.89 -4.24
N THR A 235 7.98 -14.88 -3.35
CA THR A 235 9.13 -15.26 -2.51
C THR A 235 10.31 -15.74 -3.37
N ALA A 236 10.07 -16.53 -4.40
CA ALA A 236 11.12 -16.98 -5.32
C ALA A 236 11.79 -15.81 -6.05
N GLU A 237 11.04 -14.79 -6.43
CA GLU A 237 11.61 -13.61 -7.10
C GLU A 237 12.41 -12.72 -6.13
N PHE A 238 11.96 -12.58 -4.89
CA PHE A 238 12.76 -11.92 -3.82
C PHE A 238 14.09 -12.64 -3.59
N SER A 239 14.06 -13.96 -3.47
CA SER A 239 15.27 -14.77 -3.26
C SER A 239 16.26 -14.64 -4.41
N LYS A 240 15.74 -14.60 -5.65
CA LYS A 240 16.55 -14.45 -6.87
C LYS A 240 17.23 -13.07 -6.97
N ASN A 241 16.52 -12.01 -6.57
CA ASN A 241 17.07 -10.65 -6.55
C ASN A 241 18.15 -10.52 -5.46
N ASN A 242 17.95 -11.10 -4.30
CA ASN A 242 18.97 -11.14 -3.25
C ASN A 242 20.20 -11.95 -3.68
N ALA A 243 20.01 -13.08 -4.35
CA ALA A 243 21.12 -13.90 -4.86
C ALA A 243 21.94 -13.17 -5.94
N LYS A 244 21.28 -12.37 -6.81
CA LYS A 244 21.99 -11.53 -7.78
C LYS A 244 22.83 -10.43 -7.13
N ASN A 245 22.32 -9.84 -6.03
CA ASN A 245 23.04 -8.83 -5.26
C ASN A 245 24.13 -9.43 -4.34
N SER A 246 24.05 -10.72 -4.05
CA SER A 246 24.98 -11.47 -3.16
C SER A 246 25.89 -12.42 -3.93
N ALA A 247 25.67 -12.61 -5.25
CA ALA A 247 26.61 -13.37 -6.06
C ALA A 247 27.94 -12.62 -6.04
N PRO A 248 29.04 -13.20 -5.53
CA PRO A 248 30.34 -12.59 -5.68
C PRO A 248 30.58 -12.52 -7.19
N ASP A 249 30.69 -11.29 -7.67
CA ASP A 249 31.07 -11.06 -9.07
C ASP A 249 32.43 -11.78 -9.24
N LYS A 250 32.44 -12.85 -10.03
CA LYS A 250 33.65 -13.65 -10.32
C LYS A 250 34.76 -12.81 -10.97
N LEU A 251 34.47 -11.52 -11.19
CA LEU A 251 35.34 -10.55 -11.85
C LEU A 251 36.24 -9.73 -10.90
N ASN A 252 36.06 -9.84 -9.57
CA ASN A 252 36.91 -9.11 -8.63
C ASN A 252 38.03 -10.02 -8.04
N LEU A 253 38.74 -10.69 -8.94
CA LEU A 253 39.98 -11.37 -8.60
C LEU A 253 41.08 -10.32 -8.46
N CYS A 254 41.81 -10.32 -7.35
CA CYS A 254 42.95 -9.45 -7.21
C CYS A 254 44.07 -9.89 -8.17
N ALA A 255 44.41 -9.04 -9.13
CA ALA A 255 45.48 -9.33 -10.10
C ALA A 255 46.85 -9.52 -9.45
N SER A 256 47.04 -9.05 -8.23
CA SER A 256 48.33 -9.12 -7.50
C SER A 256 48.49 -10.38 -6.65
N CYS A 257 47.43 -10.86 -5.97
CA CYS A 257 47.51 -12.00 -5.03
C CYS A 257 46.49 -13.10 -5.31
N GLY A 258 45.62 -12.98 -6.31
CA GLY A 258 44.65 -14.01 -6.67
C GLY A 258 43.49 -14.18 -5.68
N THR A 259 43.32 -13.31 -4.68
CA THR A 259 42.24 -13.42 -3.70
C THR A 259 40.91 -13.05 -4.34
N GLU A 260 39.90 -13.90 -4.15
CA GLU A 260 38.51 -13.74 -4.64
C GLU A 260 37.60 -13.16 -3.54
N GLY A 261 36.39 -12.72 -3.91
CA GLY A 261 35.34 -12.36 -2.95
C GLY A 261 35.42 -10.93 -2.41
N HIS A 262 35.87 -10.01 -3.22
CA HIS A 262 35.86 -8.57 -2.89
C HIS A 262 34.46 -8.00 -3.09
N GLU A 263 34.07 -7.05 -2.24
CA GLU A 263 32.82 -6.32 -2.43
C GLU A 263 32.83 -5.56 -3.76
N TYR A 264 31.66 -5.45 -4.40
CA TYR A 264 31.48 -4.77 -5.71
C TYR A 264 32.10 -3.36 -5.76
N ASN A 265 32.09 -2.65 -4.63
CA ASN A 265 32.65 -1.29 -4.51
C ASN A 265 34.07 -1.23 -3.91
N ALA A 266 34.72 -2.37 -3.65
CA ALA A 266 36.04 -2.40 -3.07
C ALA A 266 37.05 -1.76 -4.05
N LYS A 267 37.78 -0.77 -3.58
CA LYS A 267 38.87 -0.10 -4.33
C LYS A 267 40.21 -0.80 -4.12
N PHE A 268 40.38 -1.48 -3.00
CA PHE A 268 41.63 -2.14 -2.64
C PHE A 268 41.37 -3.58 -2.18
N CYS A 269 42.30 -4.47 -2.46
CA CYS A 269 42.26 -5.82 -2.00
C CYS A 269 42.41 -5.90 -0.46
N TYR A 270 41.48 -6.56 0.22
CA TYR A 270 41.52 -6.69 1.68
C TYR A 270 42.67 -7.57 2.18
N HIS A 271 43.29 -8.41 1.30
CA HIS A 271 44.36 -9.31 1.64
C HIS A 271 45.76 -8.69 1.43
N CYS A 272 46.00 -8.06 0.28
CA CYS A 272 47.31 -7.53 -0.09
C CYS A 272 47.37 -6.02 -0.27
N GLY A 273 46.27 -5.28 -0.14
CA GLY A 273 46.23 -3.83 -0.29
C GLY A 273 46.36 -3.31 -1.72
N ALA A 274 46.51 -4.18 -2.74
CA ALA A 274 46.65 -3.75 -4.12
C ALA A 274 45.34 -3.14 -4.64
N GLU A 275 45.43 -2.12 -5.50
CA GLU A 275 44.26 -1.47 -6.12
C GLU A 275 43.57 -2.44 -7.09
N LEU A 276 42.25 -2.60 -6.90
CA LEU A 276 41.40 -3.45 -7.74
C LEU A 276 40.97 -2.64 -8.96
N LYS A 277 41.54 -2.94 -10.11
CA LYS A 277 41.12 -2.34 -11.38
C LYS A 277 39.74 -2.89 -11.76
N LYS A 278 38.78 -2.00 -11.98
CA LYS A 278 37.47 -2.30 -12.57
C LYS A 278 37.59 -2.67 -14.04
#